data_6b81c1f2c5555454d6737bf2545238da
#
_entry.id   6b81c1f2c5555454d6737bf2545238da
#
_cell.length_a   1.000
_cell.length_b   1.000
_cell.length_c   1.000
_cell.angle_alpha   90.00
_cell.angle_beta   90.00
_cell.angle_gamma   90.00
#
_symmetry.space_group_name_H-M   'P 1'
#
loop_
_entity.id
_entity.type
_entity.pdbx_description
1 polymer ?
#
loop_
_entity_poly.entity_id
_entity_poly.type
_entity_poly.pdbx_seq_one_letter_code
_entity_poly.pdbx_strand_id
1 'polypeptide(L)'
;TMIVPLKLEIETVTGGVFYVDAWNNKDNEYYLVIEEINRGNCAEIFGDIFQLLDRNSDYSITPSNELKQYLVKELTSDDGIKGIENGKMKLPSNLNILATMNTSDQSLFPMDSAFKRRWDWEYIPINYDKSEENPSSNYQVIVSDSVSFSWLEFIEKVNTIIKENPNLGMDKCIGN
;
A
#
# COMPACT_ATOMS: atom_id res chain seq x y z
N THR A 1 2.31 -12.73 4.28
CA THR A 1 3.01 -11.51 3.81
C THR A 1 3.43 -10.75 5.06
N MET A 2 4.70 -10.54 5.24
CA MET A 2 5.23 -9.85 6.41
C MET A 2 5.26 -8.36 6.09
N ILE A 3 4.44 -7.56 6.78
CA ILE A 3 4.51 -6.11 6.67
C ILE A 3 5.79 -5.70 7.38
N VAL A 4 6.78 -5.27 6.62
CA VAL A 4 7.95 -4.62 7.19
C VAL A 4 7.52 -3.19 7.53
N PRO A 5 7.64 -2.74 8.77
CA PRO A 5 7.25 -1.38 9.15
C PRO A 5 7.98 -0.36 8.26
N LEU A 6 7.25 0.62 7.74
CA LEU A 6 7.84 1.68 6.90
C LEU A 6 9.00 2.40 7.61
N LYS A 7 8.93 2.49 8.92
CA LYS A 7 10.00 3.00 9.77
C LYS A 7 11.27 2.15 9.66
N LEU A 8 11.12 0.82 9.56
CA LEU A 8 12.25 -0.08 9.32
C LEU A 8 12.81 0.06 7.90
N GLU A 9 11.99 0.33 6.91
CA GLU A 9 12.43 0.45 5.51
C GLU A 9 13.13 1.76 5.21
N ILE A 10 12.79 2.84 5.87
CA ILE A 10 13.54 4.11 5.75
C ILE A 10 14.80 4.08 6.63
N GLU A 11 14.78 3.38 7.75
CA GLU A 11 15.95 3.17 8.63
C GLU A 11 16.83 1.98 8.19
N THR A 12 16.33 1.07 7.36
CA THR A 12 17.14 0.00 6.76
C THR A 12 17.85 0.51 5.51
N VAL A 13 18.97 -0.12 5.18
CA VAL A 13 19.77 0.20 3.99
C VAL A 13 18.91 0.23 2.71
N THR A 14 17.90 -0.64 2.60
CA THR A 14 17.04 -0.74 1.41
C THR A 14 16.08 0.44 1.27
N GLY A 15 15.45 0.89 2.34
CA GLY A 15 14.51 2.02 2.28
C GLY A 15 15.23 3.36 2.13
N GLY A 16 16.42 3.48 2.74
CA GLY A 16 17.29 4.63 2.53
C GLY A 16 17.72 4.76 1.07
N VAL A 17 18.09 3.66 0.43
CA VAL A 17 18.46 3.62 -1.00
C VAL A 17 17.30 4.09 -1.87
N PHE A 18 16.08 3.58 -1.65
CA PHE A 18 14.91 3.94 -2.44
C PHE A 18 14.55 5.43 -2.34
N TYR A 19 14.63 6.00 -1.15
CA TYR A 19 14.45 7.43 -0.91
C TYR A 19 15.52 8.27 -1.63
N VAL A 20 16.77 7.86 -1.54
CA VAL A 20 17.92 8.51 -2.17
C VAL A 20 17.77 8.47 -3.69
N ASP A 21 17.43 7.32 -4.26
CA ASP A 21 17.23 7.16 -5.70
C ASP A 21 16.11 8.07 -6.22
N ALA A 22 14.98 8.15 -5.51
CA ALA A 22 13.88 9.03 -5.89
C ALA A 22 14.27 10.52 -5.88
N TRP A 23 15.10 10.94 -4.93
CA TRP A 23 15.60 12.31 -4.91
C TRP A 23 16.68 12.59 -5.97
N ASN A 24 17.60 11.65 -6.18
CA ASN A 24 18.70 11.82 -7.15
C ASN A 24 18.26 11.68 -8.61
N ASN A 25 17.10 11.05 -8.88
CA ASN A 25 16.62 10.76 -10.24
C ASN A 25 15.18 11.26 -10.42
N LYS A 26 15.01 12.56 -10.51
CA LYS A 26 13.69 13.22 -10.58
C LYS A 26 12.88 12.90 -11.84
N ASP A 27 13.53 12.47 -12.91
CA ASP A 27 12.88 12.10 -14.17
C ASP A 27 12.20 10.72 -14.12
N ASN A 28 12.46 9.92 -13.07
CA ASN A 28 11.88 8.61 -12.88
C ASN A 28 10.77 8.66 -11.82
N GLU A 29 9.69 7.90 -12.03
CA GLU A 29 8.64 7.67 -11.04
C GLU A 29 9.00 6.45 -10.19
N TYR A 30 8.80 6.56 -8.89
CA TYR A 30 9.05 5.51 -7.90
C TYR A 30 7.74 5.13 -7.21
N TYR A 31 7.55 3.84 -6.95
CA TYR A 31 6.34 3.31 -6.33
C TYR A 31 6.69 2.44 -5.14
N LEU A 32 6.22 2.84 -3.96
CA LEU A 32 6.23 2.01 -2.77
C LEU A 32 4.87 1.35 -2.62
N VAL A 33 4.82 0.03 -2.68
CA VAL A 33 3.58 -0.75 -2.51
C VAL A 33 3.56 -1.38 -1.12
N ILE A 34 2.49 -1.09 -0.37
CA ILE A 34 2.27 -1.61 0.98
C ILE A 34 1.02 -2.48 0.95
N GLU A 35 1.21 -3.79 1.02
CA GLU A 35 0.08 -4.72 1.10
C GLU A 35 -0.49 -4.78 2.52
N GLU A 36 -1.83 -4.82 2.62
CA GLU A 36 -2.55 -4.97 3.88
C GLU A 36 -2.12 -3.98 4.97
N ILE A 37 -2.06 -2.69 4.63
CA ILE A 37 -1.54 -1.62 5.50
C ILE A 37 -2.20 -1.60 6.89
N ASN A 38 -3.42 -2.07 7.02
CA ASN A 38 -4.18 -2.13 8.27
C ASN A 38 -3.87 -3.36 9.15
N ARG A 39 -2.94 -4.23 8.74
CA ARG A 39 -2.44 -5.32 9.61
C ARG A 39 -1.47 -4.85 10.69
N GLY A 40 -0.98 -3.64 10.57
CA GLY A 40 -0.11 -3.03 11.56
C GLY A 40 -0.68 -1.73 12.12
N ASN A 41 -0.15 -1.30 13.26
CA ASN A 41 -0.48 0.00 13.82
C ASN A 41 0.15 1.11 12.95
N CYS A 42 -0.65 1.73 12.07
CA CYS A 42 -0.16 2.75 11.14
C CYS A 42 0.52 3.92 11.85
N ALA A 43 0.02 4.33 13.02
CA ALA A 43 0.61 5.42 13.79
C ALA A 43 2.05 5.10 14.26
N GLU A 44 2.29 3.86 14.66
CA GLU A 44 3.64 3.40 15.06
C GLU A 44 4.54 3.18 13.86
N ILE A 45 4.00 2.56 12.79
CA ILE A 45 4.76 2.24 11.58
C ILE A 45 5.26 3.51 10.89
N PHE A 46 4.37 4.47 10.66
CA PHE A 46 4.73 5.72 9.99
C PHE A 46 5.44 6.71 10.91
N GLY A 47 5.15 6.68 12.22
CA GLY A 47 5.75 7.60 13.18
C GLY A 47 5.71 9.06 12.69
N ASP A 48 6.84 9.75 12.71
CA ASP A 48 6.95 11.15 12.27
C ASP A 48 6.74 11.31 10.75
N ILE A 49 6.99 10.27 9.94
CA ILE A 49 6.78 10.26 8.48
C ILE A 49 5.31 10.45 8.12
N PHE A 50 4.41 10.11 9.03
CA PHE A 50 2.99 10.31 8.88
C PHE A 50 2.60 11.72 8.39
N GLN A 51 3.29 12.76 8.87
CA GLN A 51 3.03 14.14 8.45
C GLN A 51 3.42 14.38 7.00
N LEU A 52 4.43 13.68 6.50
CA LEU A 52 4.93 13.81 5.13
C LEU A 52 4.00 13.20 4.07
N LEU A 53 3.02 12.39 4.49
CA LEU A 53 1.98 11.87 3.59
C LEU A 53 1.04 12.98 3.10
N ASP A 54 0.98 14.12 3.80
CA ASP A 54 0.25 15.29 3.33
C ASP A 54 1.09 16.04 2.30
N ARG A 55 0.95 15.64 1.03
CA ARG A 55 1.79 16.08 -0.09
C ARG A 55 1.60 17.54 -0.47
N ASN A 56 0.48 18.13 -0.08
CA ASN A 56 0.13 19.53 -0.35
C ASN A 56 0.62 20.49 0.73
N SER A 57 1.31 19.99 1.75
CA SER A 57 1.82 20.79 2.86
C SER A 57 3.32 21.00 2.77
N ASP A 58 3.80 22.03 3.47
CA ASP A 58 5.24 22.27 3.65
C ASP A 58 5.84 21.49 4.84
N TYR A 59 5.17 20.44 5.27
CA TYR A 59 5.66 19.62 6.38
C TYR A 59 7.02 18.99 6.06
N SER A 60 7.88 19.04 7.06
CA SER A 60 9.19 18.42 7.05
C SER A 60 9.46 17.84 8.43
N ILE A 61 10.23 16.77 8.49
CA ILE A 61 10.61 16.13 9.75
C ILE A 61 12.12 16.21 9.95
N THR A 62 12.55 16.10 11.21
CA THR A 62 13.97 15.98 11.55
C THR A 62 14.28 14.49 11.68
N PRO A 63 15.06 13.89 10.76
CA PRO A 63 15.44 12.48 10.85
C PRO A 63 16.37 12.23 12.03
N SER A 64 16.57 10.95 12.41
CA SER A 64 17.60 10.57 13.38
C SER A 64 18.99 11.02 12.90
N ASN A 65 19.93 11.12 13.82
CA ASN A 65 21.29 11.56 13.45
C ASN A 65 21.96 10.60 12.46
N GLU A 66 21.73 9.31 12.62
CA GLU A 66 22.26 8.27 11.75
C GLU A 66 21.68 8.40 10.34
N LEU A 67 20.35 8.52 10.25
CA LEU A 67 19.67 8.71 8.95
C LEU A 67 20.09 10.02 8.29
N LYS A 68 20.21 11.09 9.07
CA LYS A 68 20.69 12.39 8.54
C LYS A 68 22.10 12.30 7.95
N GLN A 69 23.03 11.64 8.65
CA GLN A 69 24.41 11.47 8.15
C GLN A 69 24.43 10.64 6.86
N TYR A 70 23.62 9.59 6.80
CA TYR A 70 23.44 8.77 5.60
C TYR A 70 22.91 9.60 4.44
N LEU A 71 21.79 10.31 4.64
CA LEU A 71 21.16 11.12 3.59
C LEU A 71 22.07 12.23 3.06
N VAL A 72 22.79 12.94 3.93
CA VAL A 72 23.74 13.98 3.52
C VAL A 72 24.86 13.41 2.65
N LYS A 73 25.27 12.16 2.88
CA LYS A 73 26.31 11.50 2.10
C LYS A 73 25.81 11.02 0.73
N GLU A 74 24.59 10.46 0.69
CA GLU A 74 24.07 9.77 -0.48
C GLU A 74 23.25 10.67 -1.43
N LEU A 75 22.70 11.79 -0.93
CA LEU A 75 21.97 12.79 -1.71
C LEU A 75 22.97 13.74 -2.39
N THR A 76 23.41 13.41 -3.58
CA THR A 76 24.52 14.10 -4.27
C THR A 76 24.10 14.92 -5.48
N SER A 77 22.93 14.67 -6.07
CA SER A 77 22.44 15.50 -7.19
C SER A 77 21.93 16.86 -6.70
N ASP A 78 21.81 17.83 -7.59
CA ASP A 78 21.29 19.17 -7.28
C ASP A 78 19.89 19.11 -6.69
N ASP A 79 19.05 18.17 -7.14
CA ASP A 79 17.74 17.91 -6.56
C ASP A 79 17.81 17.01 -5.32
N GLY A 80 18.74 16.08 -5.29
CA GLY A 80 18.98 15.20 -4.15
C GLY A 80 19.26 15.95 -2.86
N ILE A 81 20.10 16.97 -2.91
CA ILE A 81 20.45 17.82 -1.75
C ILE A 81 19.20 18.43 -1.10
N LYS A 82 18.14 18.71 -1.85
CA LYS A 82 16.87 19.23 -1.35
C LYS A 82 16.12 18.22 -0.47
N GLY A 83 16.43 16.94 -0.56
CA GLY A 83 15.85 15.87 0.26
C GLY A 83 16.16 16.00 1.75
N ILE A 84 17.27 16.69 2.09
CA ILE A 84 17.71 16.93 3.49
C ILE A 84 18.11 18.40 3.71
N GLU A 85 17.26 19.32 3.35
CA GLU A 85 17.54 20.75 3.45
C GLU A 85 17.42 21.25 4.89
N ASN A 86 18.44 22.00 5.37
CA ASN A 86 18.50 22.52 6.74
C ASN A 86 18.35 21.45 7.85
N GLY A 87 18.77 20.22 7.56
CA GLY A 87 18.65 19.09 8.48
C GLY A 87 17.24 18.53 8.62
N LYS A 88 16.33 18.91 7.73
CA LYS A 88 14.95 18.40 7.64
C LYS A 88 14.75 17.65 6.36
N MET A 89 13.95 16.60 6.40
CA MET A 89 13.60 15.79 5.22
C MET A 89 12.13 15.95 4.83
N LYS A 90 11.88 15.80 3.52
CA LYS A 90 10.55 15.74 2.89
C LYS A 90 10.50 14.52 1.98
N LEU A 91 9.31 14.01 1.70
CA LEU A 91 9.19 12.97 0.67
C LEU A 91 9.34 13.57 -0.73
N PRO A 92 10.06 12.91 -1.64
CA PRO A 92 10.21 13.38 -3.02
C PRO A 92 8.88 13.32 -3.78
N SER A 93 8.66 14.28 -4.69
CA SER A 93 7.39 14.40 -5.42
C SER A 93 7.11 13.22 -6.36
N ASN A 94 8.16 12.58 -6.85
CA ASN A 94 8.13 11.42 -7.74
C ASN A 94 8.08 10.08 -7.01
N LEU A 95 7.89 10.07 -5.68
CA LEU A 95 7.62 8.87 -4.89
C LEU A 95 6.13 8.72 -4.67
N ASN A 96 5.54 7.72 -5.28
CA ASN A 96 4.14 7.34 -5.13
C ASN A 96 4.02 6.22 -4.10
N ILE A 97 3.05 6.31 -3.20
CA ILE A 97 2.81 5.28 -2.19
C ILE A 97 1.42 4.70 -2.45
N LEU A 98 1.39 3.42 -2.77
CA LEU A 98 0.18 2.63 -2.99
C LEU A 98 0.00 1.69 -1.80
N ALA A 99 -1.22 1.57 -1.31
CA ALA A 99 -1.51 0.64 -0.23
C ALA A 99 -2.78 -0.15 -0.50
N THR A 100 -2.79 -1.41 -0.12
CA THR A 100 -4.00 -2.22 -0.12
C THR A 100 -4.47 -2.45 1.30
N MET A 101 -5.77 -2.60 1.47
CA MET A 101 -6.35 -3.01 2.74
C MET A 101 -7.59 -3.86 2.53
N ASN A 102 -7.78 -4.82 3.41
CA ASN A 102 -9.05 -5.51 3.55
C ASN A 102 -9.87 -4.80 4.64
N THR A 103 -11.02 -4.20 4.27
CA THR A 103 -11.85 -3.43 5.19
C THR A 103 -12.62 -4.28 6.19
N SER A 104 -12.69 -5.56 5.96
CA SER A 104 -13.64 -6.47 6.58
C SER A 104 -13.03 -7.37 7.64
N ASP A 105 -11.73 -7.36 7.82
CA ASP A 105 -11.06 -8.18 8.83
C ASP A 105 -11.10 -7.47 10.19
N GLN A 106 -11.89 -8.00 11.14
CA GLN A 106 -12.07 -7.44 12.48
C GLN A 106 -10.84 -7.54 13.38
N SER A 107 -9.83 -8.31 12.97
CA SER A 107 -8.57 -8.48 13.71
C SER A 107 -7.55 -7.39 13.44
N LEU A 108 -7.89 -6.39 12.63
CA LEU A 108 -6.97 -5.38 12.14
C LEU A 108 -6.95 -4.12 13.04
N PHE A 109 -5.85 -3.40 12.95
CA PHE A 109 -5.71 -2.14 13.66
C PHE A 109 -6.64 -1.07 13.04
N PRO A 110 -7.45 -0.37 13.84
CA PRO A 110 -8.27 0.72 13.34
C PRO A 110 -7.38 1.87 12.90
N MET A 111 -7.61 2.33 11.66
CA MET A 111 -6.98 3.55 11.18
C MET A 111 -7.79 4.77 11.59
N ASP A 112 -7.15 5.76 12.18
CA ASP A 112 -7.79 7.00 12.57
C ASP A 112 -8.15 7.89 11.34
N SER A 113 -8.99 8.88 11.57
CA SER A 113 -9.44 9.79 10.51
C SER A 113 -8.32 10.68 9.97
N ALA A 114 -7.33 11.01 10.81
CA ALA A 114 -6.20 11.82 10.41
C ALA A 114 -5.28 11.06 9.44
N PHE A 115 -5.11 9.76 9.64
CA PHE A 115 -4.40 8.90 8.69
C PHE A 115 -5.19 8.75 7.39
N LYS A 116 -6.49 8.42 7.50
CA LYS A 116 -7.33 8.19 6.32
C LYS A 116 -7.40 9.37 5.36
N ARG A 117 -7.47 10.59 5.85
CA ARG A 117 -7.59 11.80 4.99
C ARG A 117 -6.36 12.13 4.14
N ARG A 118 -5.25 11.42 4.32
CA ARG A 118 -4.02 11.60 3.55
C ARG A 118 -3.93 10.67 2.34
N TRP A 119 -4.95 9.84 2.14
CA TRP A 119 -5.02 8.86 1.08
C TRP A 119 -6.19 9.14 0.16
N ASP A 120 -5.96 8.96 -1.12
CA ASP A 120 -7.02 8.85 -2.11
C ASP A 120 -7.53 7.41 -2.09
N TRP A 121 -8.84 7.26 -1.83
CA TRP A 121 -9.45 5.96 -1.59
C TRP A 121 -10.15 5.46 -2.84
N GLU A 122 -9.81 4.26 -3.26
CA GLU A 122 -10.49 3.54 -4.30
C GLU A 122 -11.04 2.21 -3.75
N TYR A 123 -12.31 1.96 -3.98
CA TYR A 123 -12.92 0.69 -3.64
C TYR A 123 -12.90 -0.22 -4.86
N ILE A 124 -12.24 -1.37 -4.74
CA ILE A 124 -12.17 -2.40 -5.78
C ILE A 124 -13.19 -3.49 -5.44
N PRO A 125 -14.36 -3.53 -6.13
CA PRO A 125 -15.37 -4.56 -5.90
C PRO A 125 -14.92 -5.90 -6.48
N ILE A 126 -15.51 -6.99 -5.97
CA ILE A 126 -15.40 -8.30 -6.63
C ILE A 126 -16.11 -8.20 -7.98
N ASN A 127 -15.39 -8.42 -9.06
CA ASN A 127 -15.91 -8.31 -10.42
C ASN A 127 -16.37 -9.67 -10.94
N TYR A 128 -17.67 -9.82 -11.22
CA TYR A 128 -18.27 -11.02 -11.81
C TYR A 128 -18.51 -10.91 -13.33
N ASP A 129 -18.11 -9.80 -13.94
CA ASP A 129 -18.35 -9.57 -15.37
C ASP A 129 -17.56 -10.55 -16.22
N LYS A 130 -18.25 -11.13 -17.21
CA LYS A 130 -17.65 -12.02 -18.22
C LYS A 130 -17.13 -11.23 -19.42
N SER A 131 -16.25 -10.27 -19.16
CA SER A 131 -15.63 -9.44 -20.19
C SER A 131 -14.16 -9.83 -20.40
N GLU A 132 -13.60 -9.45 -21.54
CA GLU A 132 -12.17 -9.66 -21.84
C GLU A 132 -11.27 -8.84 -20.89
N GLU A 133 -11.79 -7.77 -20.30
CA GLU A 133 -11.10 -6.93 -19.33
C GLU A 133 -10.97 -7.58 -17.94
N ASN A 134 -11.81 -8.59 -17.65
CA ASN A 134 -11.73 -9.37 -16.43
C ASN A 134 -10.87 -10.63 -16.64
N PRO A 135 -9.64 -10.68 -16.10
CA PRO A 135 -8.74 -11.84 -16.30
C PRO A 135 -9.35 -13.17 -15.86
N SER A 136 -10.24 -13.14 -14.87
CA SER A 136 -10.88 -14.33 -14.30
C SER A 136 -12.04 -14.86 -15.16
N SER A 137 -12.48 -14.12 -16.19
CA SER A 137 -13.62 -14.49 -17.03
C SER A 137 -13.44 -15.84 -17.75
N ASN A 138 -12.21 -16.20 -18.06
CA ASN A 138 -11.84 -17.43 -18.77
C ASN A 138 -11.38 -18.57 -17.84
N TYR A 139 -11.34 -18.35 -16.51
CA TYR A 139 -10.89 -19.37 -15.59
C TYR A 139 -11.95 -20.46 -15.42
N GLN A 140 -11.49 -21.71 -15.50
CA GLN A 140 -12.30 -22.91 -15.33
C GLN A 140 -11.80 -23.71 -14.13
N VAL A 141 -12.73 -24.17 -13.32
CA VAL A 141 -12.45 -25.16 -12.28
C VAL A 141 -12.69 -26.54 -12.87
N ILE A 142 -11.66 -27.35 -12.94
CA ILE A 142 -11.72 -28.73 -13.44
C ILE A 142 -11.80 -29.67 -12.23
N VAL A 143 -12.92 -30.37 -12.11
CA VAL A 143 -13.14 -31.35 -11.03
C VAL A 143 -12.78 -32.76 -11.47
N SER A 144 -13.05 -33.08 -12.72
CA SER A 144 -12.69 -34.36 -13.37
C SER A 144 -12.62 -34.18 -14.87
N ASP A 145 -12.22 -35.21 -15.59
CA ASP A 145 -12.14 -35.21 -17.09
C ASP A 145 -13.43 -34.81 -17.77
N SER A 146 -14.57 -34.93 -17.10
CA SER A 146 -15.92 -34.67 -17.66
C SER A 146 -16.67 -33.55 -16.96
N VAL A 147 -16.12 -32.96 -15.90
CA VAL A 147 -16.81 -31.94 -15.11
C VAL A 147 -15.92 -30.71 -14.92
N SER A 148 -16.32 -29.62 -15.52
CA SER A 148 -15.74 -28.30 -15.33
C SER A 148 -16.82 -27.25 -15.21
N PHE A 149 -16.52 -26.15 -14.56
CA PHE A 149 -17.42 -25.00 -14.45
C PHE A 149 -16.63 -23.67 -14.37
N SER A 150 -17.32 -22.59 -14.71
CA SER A 150 -16.73 -21.24 -14.66
C SER A 150 -16.34 -20.85 -13.22
N TRP A 151 -15.13 -20.35 -13.05
CA TRP A 151 -14.67 -19.80 -11.78
C TRP A 151 -15.57 -18.65 -11.29
N LEU A 152 -15.92 -17.71 -12.17
CA LEU A 152 -16.78 -16.58 -11.81
C LEU A 152 -18.17 -17.03 -11.36
N GLU A 153 -18.79 -18.00 -12.05
CA GLU A 153 -20.10 -18.54 -11.63
C GLU A 153 -20.03 -19.23 -10.27
N PHE A 154 -18.91 -19.91 -10.01
CA PHE A 154 -18.69 -20.57 -8.73
C PHE A 154 -18.59 -19.55 -7.58
N ILE A 155 -17.70 -18.54 -7.71
CA ILE A 155 -17.52 -17.54 -6.65
C ILE A 155 -18.76 -16.70 -6.45
N GLU A 156 -19.51 -16.37 -7.50
CA GLU A 156 -20.78 -15.63 -7.38
C GLU A 156 -21.80 -16.41 -6.57
N LYS A 157 -21.96 -17.71 -6.82
CA LYS A 157 -22.86 -18.57 -6.04
C LYS A 157 -22.39 -18.71 -4.60
N VAL A 158 -21.11 -18.95 -4.37
CA VAL A 158 -20.56 -19.06 -3.02
C VAL A 158 -20.75 -17.76 -2.26
N ASN A 159 -20.46 -16.63 -2.89
CA ASN A 159 -20.60 -15.32 -2.27
C ASN A 159 -22.08 -14.96 -1.99
N THR A 160 -23.00 -15.42 -2.82
CA THR A 160 -24.43 -15.30 -2.54
C THR A 160 -24.81 -16.04 -1.25
N ILE A 161 -24.35 -17.29 -1.10
CA ILE A 161 -24.59 -18.08 0.12
C ILE A 161 -23.97 -17.40 1.35
N ILE A 162 -22.75 -16.86 1.21
CA ILE A 162 -22.07 -16.14 2.29
C ILE A 162 -22.87 -14.90 2.73
N LYS A 163 -23.32 -14.09 1.75
CA LYS A 163 -24.09 -12.86 2.01
C LYS A 163 -25.46 -13.12 2.66
N GLU A 164 -26.09 -14.23 2.30
CA GLU A 164 -27.40 -14.64 2.86
C GLU A 164 -27.29 -15.24 4.27
N ASN A 165 -26.09 -15.61 4.70
CA ASN A 165 -25.89 -16.18 6.04
C ASN A 165 -25.72 -15.06 7.08
N PRO A 166 -26.66 -14.94 8.05
CA PRO A 166 -26.62 -13.85 9.05
C PRO A 166 -25.41 -13.93 10.00
N ASN A 167 -24.71 -15.08 10.05
CA ASN A 167 -23.53 -15.27 10.88
C ASN A 167 -22.22 -14.99 10.14
N LEU A 168 -22.28 -14.69 8.83
CA LEU A 168 -21.15 -14.36 8.00
C LEU A 168 -21.31 -12.93 7.49
N GLY A 169 -20.21 -12.21 7.42
CA GLY A 169 -20.19 -10.87 6.84
C GLY A 169 -19.76 -10.89 5.38
N MET A 170 -19.94 -9.77 4.68
CA MET A 170 -19.44 -9.58 3.31
C MET A 170 -17.91 -9.75 3.19
N ASP A 171 -17.23 -9.63 4.32
CA ASP A 171 -15.79 -9.84 4.48
C ASP A 171 -15.35 -11.28 4.24
N LYS A 172 -16.25 -12.23 4.29
CA LYS A 172 -15.95 -13.65 4.01
C LYS A 172 -16.16 -14.01 2.54
N CYS A 173 -16.57 -13.05 1.71
CA CYS A 173 -16.70 -13.26 0.28
C CYS A 173 -15.34 -13.54 -0.37
N ILE A 174 -15.36 -14.45 -1.34
CA ILE A 174 -14.17 -14.85 -2.11
C ILE A 174 -13.95 -13.82 -3.22
N GLY A 175 -12.73 -13.29 -3.31
CA GLY A 175 -12.30 -12.47 -4.44
C GLY A 175 -12.01 -13.30 -5.70
N ASN A 176 -11.88 -12.62 -6.82
CA ASN A 176 -11.50 -13.20 -8.11
C ASN A 176 -10.05 -12.87 -8.50
#